data_a4f23c15b17c6af74cbb7ac458779398
#
_entry.id   a4f23c15b17c6af74cbb7ac458779398
#
_cell.length_a   1.000
_cell.length_b   1.000
_cell.length_c   1.000
_cell.angle_alpha   90.00
_cell.angle_beta   90.00
_cell.angle_gamma   90.00
#
_symmetry.space_group_name_H-M   'P 1'
#
loop_
_entity.id
_entity.type
_entity.pdbx_description
1 polymer ?
#
loop_
_entity_poly.entity_id
_entity_poly.type
_entity_poly.pdbx_seq_one_letter_code
_entity_poly.pdbx_strand_id
1 'polypeptide(L)'
;MLANLSPAIRQYILVTGNYWAFTLTDGALRMLVVLHFHQLGYTALEVAMLFLFYEFFGVVTNLVGGYLGARWGLNRTMNIGLGLQIVALAMLLVPSHWLTVIWVMFAQALSGIAKDLNKMSAKSTIKLLVPEAAQGQLYKWVALLTGSKNTLKGIGFFLGGLLLTWIGFAGAVLAMASMLTVVWLSSLIFLKKDTGKATFKPKFKELFSKSRPINILSVARFLLFGARDVWFVVALPVFLASQLNWDHWQVGSFLALWIIGYGVVQGFAPRLTSITATHRTSNQAVMWGALLTLSPLLLAVALWQEVPITPAIIVGLALFGLLFAINSSLHSYLIVSYSRADGVSLDVGFYYMANAAGRLLGTVLSGWVYQQSGILACLVISGILLALSTLVVGQLPERSAVLTSTDQ
;
A
#
# COMPACT_ATOMS: atom_id res chain seq x y z
N MET A 1 2.93 -30.00 -10.79
CA MET A 1 3.86 -29.32 -9.89
C MET A 1 3.18 -28.78 -8.61
N LEU A 2 2.01 -28.15 -8.68
CA LEU A 2 1.25 -27.68 -7.49
C LEU A 2 0.72 -28.78 -6.56
N ALA A 3 0.50 -30.00 -7.08
CA ALA A 3 -0.05 -31.10 -6.31
C ALA A 3 0.86 -31.58 -5.15
N ASN A 4 2.17 -31.41 -5.27
CA ASN A 4 3.17 -31.86 -4.30
C ASN A 4 3.49 -30.82 -3.22
N LEU A 5 2.86 -29.63 -3.24
CA LEU A 5 3.05 -28.58 -2.26
C LEU A 5 2.14 -28.76 -1.04
N SER A 6 2.62 -28.35 0.14
CA SER A 6 1.78 -28.34 1.34
C SER A 6 0.49 -27.53 1.12
N PRO A 7 -0.64 -27.87 1.78
CA PRO A 7 -1.88 -27.13 1.64
C PRO A 7 -1.75 -25.63 1.96
N ALA A 8 -0.91 -25.28 2.93
CA ALA A 8 -0.63 -23.88 3.31
C ALA A 8 0.09 -23.12 2.17
N ILE A 9 1.13 -23.71 1.59
CA ILE A 9 1.86 -23.08 0.47
C ILE A 9 0.94 -22.92 -0.75
N ARG A 10 0.09 -23.90 -1.04
CA ARG A 10 -0.88 -23.83 -2.15
C ARG A 10 -1.86 -22.68 -1.96
N GLN A 11 -2.42 -22.52 -0.76
CA GLN A 11 -3.30 -21.41 -0.44
C GLN A 11 -2.55 -20.05 -0.50
N TYR A 12 -1.30 -19.98 -0.03
CA TYR A 12 -0.47 -18.79 -0.16
C TYR A 12 -0.25 -18.38 -1.62
N ILE A 13 0.08 -19.31 -2.50
CA ILE A 13 0.29 -19.04 -3.93
C ILE A 13 -1.00 -18.52 -4.57
N LEU A 14 -2.16 -19.13 -4.28
CA LEU A 14 -3.45 -18.69 -4.82
C LEU A 14 -3.83 -17.29 -4.34
N VAL A 15 -3.73 -17.03 -3.03
CA VAL A 15 -4.03 -15.70 -2.45
C VAL A 15 -3.07 -14.64 -3.01
N THR A 16 -1.78 -14.96 -3.11
CA THR A 16 -0.77 -14.06 -3.67
C THR A 16 -1.00 -13.81 -5.16
N GLY A 17 -1.30 -14.84 -5.93
CA GLY A 17 -1.63 -14.73 -7.37
C GLY A 17 -2.86 -13.86 -7.62
N ASN A 18 -3.93 -14.04 -6.86
CA ASN A 18 -5.13 -13.20 -6.91
C ASN A 18 -4.79 -11.73 -6.61
N TYR A 19 -3.98 -11.51 -5.58
CA TYR A 19 -3.58 -10.17 -5.18
C TYR A 19 -2.65 -9.51 -6.22
N TRP A 20 -1.79 -10.29 -6.87
CA TRP A 20 -0.93 -9.82 -7.96
C TRP A 20 -1.74 -9.41 -9.19
N ALA A 21 -2.65 -10.26 -9.63
CA ALA A 21 -3.54 -9.96 -10.76
C ALA A 21 -4.36 -8.69 -10.50
N PHE A 22 -4.95 -8.59 -9.29
CA PHE A 22 -5.65 -7.38 -8.87
C PHE A 22 -4.74 -6.14 -8.90
N THR A 23 -3.55 -6.23 -8.33
CA THR A 23 -2.62 -5.09 -8.22
C THR A 23 -2.14 -4.61 -9.59
N LEU A 24 -1.91 -5.55 -10.52
CA LEU A 24 -1.52 -5.24 -11.89
C LEU A 24 -2.64 -4.46 -12.61
N THR A 25 -3.89 -4.94 -12.51
CA THR A 25 -5.04 -4.25 -13.10
C THR A 25 -5.35 -2.92 -12.43
N ASP A 26 -5.19 -2.78 -11.11
CA ASP A 26 -5.36 -1.52 -10.39
C ASP A 26 -4.33 -0.46 -10.85
N GLY A 27 -3.07 -0.88 -11.00
CA GLY A 27 -2.02 -0.01 -11.54
C GLY A 27 -2.28 0.41 -13.00
N ALA A 28 -2.63 -0.56 -13.85
CA ALA A 28 -2.92 -0.30 -15.25
C ALA A 28 -4.15 0.59 -15.44
N LEU A 29 -5.23 0.34 -14.68
CA LEU A 29 -6.43 1.17 -14.70
C LEU A 29 -6.14 2.62 -14.30
N ARG A 30 -5.33 2.82 -13.27
CA ARG A 30 -4.97 4.17 -12.82
C ARG A 30 -4.28 4.96 -13.95
N MET A 31 -3.29 4.38 -14.62
CA MET A 31 -2.59 5.05 -15.71
C MET A 31 -3.49 5.22 -16.94
N LEU A 32 -4.29 4.21 -17.26
CA LEU A 32 -5.25 4.25 -18.37
C LEU A 32 -6.25 5.42 -18.22
N VAL A 33 -6.83 5.58 -17.03
CA VAL A 33 -7.77 6.68 -16.72
C VAL A 33 -7.06 8.04 -16.82
N VAL A 34 -5.87 8.18 -16.21
CA VAL A 34 -5.11 9.44 -16.26
C VAL A 34 -4.83 9.85 -17.70
N LEU A 35 -4.28 8.97 -18.51
CA LEU A 35 -3.88 9.27 -19.88
C LEU A 35 -5.10 9.52 -20.79
N HIS A 36 -6.13 8.69 -20.68
CA HIS A 36 -7.32 8.81 -21.53
C HIS A 36 -8.06 10.12 -21.28
N PHE A 37 -8.32 10.49 -20.02
CA PHE A 37 -9.02 11.73 -19.71
C PHE A 37 -8.17 12.97 -19.98
N HIS A 38 -6.84 12.87 -19.84
CA HIS A 38 -5.94 13.92 -20.30
C HIS A 38 -6.01 14.12 -21.82
N GLN A 39 -6.05 13.04 -22.61
CA GLN A 39 -6.24 13.12 -24.08
C GLN A 39 -7.59 13.71 -24.48
N LEU A 40 -8.64 13.55 -23.64
CA LEU A 40 -9.94 14.17 -23.83
C LEU A 40 -9.97 15.67 -23.45
N GLY A 41 -8.83 16.25 -23.03
CA GLY A 41 -8.71 17.66 -22.69
C GLY A 41 -9.04 18.03 -21.25
N TYR A 42 -9.18 17.04 -20.35
CA TYR A 42 -9.40 17.30 -18.93
C TYR A 42 -8.14 17.91 -18.32
N THR A 43 -8.33 18.94 -17.50
CA THR A 43 -7.23 19.56 -16.74
C THR A 43 -6.62 18.61 -15.72
N ALA A 44 -5.40 18.90 -15.29
CA ALA A 44 -4.71 18.09 -14.27
C ALA A 44 -5.53 17.99 -12.97
N LEU A 45 -6.25 19.06 -12.59
CA LEU A 45 -7.12 19.07 -11.41
C LEU A 45 -8.33 18.13 -11.59
N GLU A 46 -9.01 18.20 -12.73
CA GLU A 46 -10.14 17.31 -13.02
C GLU A 46 -9.72 15.83 -13.04
N VAL A 47 -8.56 15.52 -13.64
CA VAL A 47 -7.98 14.17 -13.60
C VAL A 47 -7.67 13.73 -12.16
N ALA A 48 -7.13 14.62 -11.32
CA ALA A 48 -6.90 14.33 -9.91
C ALA A 48 -8.20 14.07 -9.14
N MET A 49 -9.26 14.82 -9.45
CA MET A 49 -10.60 14.65 -8.85
C MET A 49 -11.20 13.27 -9.14
N LEU A 50 -10.88 12.64 -10.29
CA LEU A 50 -11.35 11.28 -10.61
C LEU A 50 -10.94 10.24 -9.56
N PHE A 51 -9.86 10.48 -8.83
CA PHE A 51 -9.33 9.58 -7.79
C PHE A 51 -9.69 9.99 -6.36
N LEU A 52 -10.39 11.10 -6.16
CA LEU A 52 -10.72 11.60 -4.82
C LEU A 52 -11.49 10.54 -4.00
N PHE A 53 -12.52 9.95 -4.56
CA PHE A 53 -13.31 8.92 -3.90
C PHE A 53 -12.53 7.62 -3.70
N TYR A 54 -11.61 7.28 -4.61
CA TYR A 54 -10.72 6.12 -4.46
C TYR A 54 -9.87 6.22 -3.18
N GLU A 55 -9.31 7.37 -2.87
CA GLU A 55 -8.49 7.56 -1.68
C GLU A 55 -9.35 7.74 -0.42
N PHE A 56 -10.47 8.47 -0.50
CA PHE A 56 -11.38 8.66 0.63
C PHE A 56 -11.97 7.35 1.13
N PHE A 57 -12.52 6.54 0.24
CA PHE A 57 -13.06 5.23 0.61
C PHE A 57 -11.97 4.26 1.09
N GLY A 58 -10.70 4.51 0.74
CA GLY A 58 -9.58 3.74 1.27
C GLY A 58 -9.46 3.78 2.78
N VAL A 59 -9.76 4.91 3.43
CA VAL A 59 -9.76 5.03 4.91
C VAL A 59 -10.87 4.17 5.50
N VAL A 60 -12.09 4.36 5.03
CA VAL A 60 -13.29 3.67 5.54
C VAL A 60 -13.21 2.17 5.29
N THR A 61 -12.83 1.77 4.07
CA THR A 61 -12.84 0.36 3.67
C THR A 61 -11.76 -0.45 4.37
N ASN A 62 -10.61 0.13 4.71
CA ASN A 62 -9.62 -0.61 5.49
C ASN A 62 -10.17 -1.01 6.87
N LEU A 63 -10.91 -0.13 7.53
CA LEU A 63 -11.52 -0.41 8.82
C LEU A 63 -12.68 -1.39 8.69
N VAL A 64 -13.65 -1.09 7.84
CA VAL A 64 -14.85 -1.92 7.63
C VAL A 64 -14.49 -3.27 7.01
N GLY A 65 -13.55 -3.30 6.08
CA GLY A 65 -13.05 -4.53 5.44
C GLY A 65 -12.39 -5.48 6.44
N GLY A 66 -11.71 -4.95 7.48
CA GLY A 66 -11.22 -5.75 8.60
C GLY A 66 -12.33 -6.48 9.34
N TYR A 67 -13.43 -5.77 9.62
CA TYR A 67 -14.63 -6.34 10.23
C TYR A 67 -15.31 -7.38 9.33
N LEU A 68 -15.46 -7.08 8.05
CA LEU A 68 -16.04 -8.01 7.08
C LEU A 68 -15.21 -9.29 6.94
N GLY A 69 -13.88 -9.16 6.91
CA GLY A 69 -12.95 -10.29 6.86
C GLY A 69 -13.07 -11.22 8.06
N ALA A 70 -13.19 -10.66 9.27
CA ALA A 70 -13.42 -11.43 10.50
C ALA A 70 -14.80 -12.09 10.52
N ARG A 71 -15.82 -11.43 9.99
CA ARG A 71 -17.22 -11.93 10.04
C ARG A 71 -17.54 -12.95 8.94
N TRP A 72 -17.07 -12.71 7.72
CA TRP A 72 -17.41 -13.50 6.53
C TRP A 72 -16.30 -14.45 6.08
N GLY A 73 -15.09 -14.25 6.58
CA GLY A 73 -13.89 -14.94 6.15
C GLY A 73 -13.09 -14.15 5.12
N LEU A 74 -11.77 -14.32 5.15
CA LEU A 74 -10.83 -13.54 4.33
C LEU A 74 -10.97 -13.84 2.84
N ASN A 75 -11.13 -15.13 2.48
CA ASN A 75 -11.23 -15.53 1.08
C ASN A 75 -12.55 -15.08 0.44
N ARG A 76 -13.65 -15.07 1.20
CA ARG A 76 -14.92 -14.47 0.74
C ARG A 76 -14.76 -12.96 0.51
N THR A 77 -14.13 -12.27 1.45
CA THR A 77 -13.88 -10.83 1.34
C THR A 77 -12.99 -10.50 0.16
N MET A 78 -11.96 -11.32 -0.13
CA MET A 78 -11.13 -11.19 -1.32
C MET A 78 -11.94 -11.39 -2.61
N ASN A 79 -12.79 -12.39 -2.67
CA ASN A 79 -13.63 -12.65 -3.86
C ASN A 79 -14.66 -11.54 -4.09
N ILE A 80 -15.22 -10.94 -3.03
CA ILE A 80 -16.07 -9.74 -3.13
C ILE A 80 -15.25 -8.59 -3.73
N GLY A 81 -14.04 -8.37 -3.25
CA GLY A 81 -13.14 -7.35 -3.80
C GLY A 81 -12.81 -7.56 -5.28
N LEU A 82 -12.51 -8.80 -5.70
CA LEU A 82 -12.28 -9.12 -7.12
C LEU A 82 -13.53 -8.85 -7.97
N GLY A 83 -14.71 -9.25 -7.51
CA GLY A 83 -15.99 -8.98 -8.18
C GLY A 83 -16.29 -7.49 -8.29
N LEU A 84 -16.07 -6.71 -7.22
CA LEU A 84 -16.24 -5.25 -7.24
C LEU A 84 -15.30 -4.57 -8.25
N GLN A 85 -14.07 -5.06 -8.41
CA GLN A 85 -13.14 -4.53 -9.41
C GLN A 85 -13.64 -4.80 -10.83
N ILE A 86 -14.19 -6.00 -11.08
CA ILE A 86 -14.80 -6.33 -12.39
C ILE A 86 -15.98 -5.40 -12.67
N VAL A 87 -16.84 -5.13 -11.68
CA VAL A 87 -17.95 -4.18 -11.81
C VAL A 87 -17.41 -2.77 -12.09
N ALA A 88 -16.39 -2.31 -11.36
CA ALA A 88 -15.76 -1.01 -11.58
C ALA A 88 -15.20 -0.86 -13.01
N LEU A 89 -14.57 -1.92 -13.54
CA LEU A 89 -14.10 -1.96 -14.92
C LEU A 89 -15.28 -1.93 -15.91
N ALA A 90 -16.33 -2.70 -15.66
CA ALA A 90 -17.52 -2.73 -16.50
C ALA A 90 -18.23 -1.36 -16.57
N MET A 91 -18.25 -0.60 -15.47
CA MET A 91 -18.77 0.77 -15.45
C MET A 91 -18.03 1.73 -16.40
N LEU A 92 -16.77 1.45 -16.72
CA LEU A 92 -15.98 2.27 -17.64
C LEU A 92 -16.15 1.87 -19.12
N LEU A 93 -16.90 0.80 -19.41
CA LEU A 93 -17.24 0.35 -20.79
C LEU A 93 -18.50 1.02 -21.36
N VAL A 94 -19.08 1.94 -20.64
CA VAL A 94 -20.23 2.71 -21.13
C VAL A 94 -19.82 3.65 -22.28
N PRO A 95 -20.78 4.08 -23.14
CA PRO A 95 -20.50 5.04 -24.21
C PRO A 95 -19.85 6.34 -23.68
N SER A 96 -18.99 6.96 -24.49
CA SER A 96 -18.15 8.11 -24.09
C SER A 96 -18.93 9.28 -23.48
N HIS A 97 -20.18 9.52 -23.96
CA HIS A 97 -21.01 10.59 -23.42
C HIS A 97 -21.52 10.34 -21.98
N TRP A 98 -21.40 9.12 -21.46
CA TRP A 98 -21.70 8.76 -20.07
C TRP A 98 -20.46 8.78 -19.16
N LEU A 99 -19.26 8.81 -19.73
CA LEU A 99 -17.99 8.86 -18.98
C LEU A 99 -17.76 10.28 -18.38
N THR A 100 -18.75 10.77 -17.65
CA THR A 100 -18.62 12.02 -16.90
C THR A 100 -17.67 11.89 -15.72
N VAL A 101 -17.10 12.99 -15.21
CA VAL A 101 -16.25 13.02 -14.02
C VAL A 101 -16.90 12.27 -12.87
N ILE A 102 -18.17 12.55 -12.58
CA ILE A 102 -18.91 11.93 -11.47
C ILE A 102 -19.04 10.41 -11.67
N TRP A 103 -19.36 9.95 -12.87
CA TRP A 103 -19.48 8.52 -13.17
C TRP A 103 -18.15 7.79 -12.97
N VAL A 104 -17.05 8.35 -13.47
CA VAL A 104 -15.71 7.79 -13.30
C VAL A 104 -15.26 7.82 -11.83
N MET A 105 -15.61 8.87 -11.08
CA MET A 105 -15.37 8.93 -9.63
C MET A 105 -16.06 7.77 -8.89
N PHE A 106 -17.28 7.41 -9.23
CA PHE A 106 -17.98 6.25 -8.65
C PHE A 106 -17.31 4.93 -9.04
N ALA A 107 -16.92 4.74 -10.29
CA ALA A 107 -16.17 3.57 -10.73
C ALA A 107 -14.84 3.45 -9.95
N GLN A 108 -14.11 4.56 -9.80
CA GLN A 108 -12.87 4.61 -9.00
C GLN A 108 -13.12 4.39 -7.50
N ALA A 109 -14.26 4.82 -6.95
CA ALA A 109 -14.65 4.50 -5.57
C ALA A 109 -14.77 2.99 -5.36
N LEU A 110 -15.47 2.29 -6.25
CA LEU A 110 -15.59 0.82 -6.20
C LEU A 110 -14.24 0.14 -6.35
N SER A 111 -13.38 0.61 -7.25
CA SER A 111 -12.01 0.12 -7.41
C SER A 111 -11.17 0.33 -6.14
N GLY A 112 -11.30 1.47 -5.47
CA GLY A 112 -10.65 1.75 -4.19
C GLY A 112 -11.10 0.80 -3.07
N ILE A 113 -12.41 0.57 -2.95
CA ILE A 113 -13.00 -0.41 -2.03
C ILE A 113 -12.46 -1.81 -2.33
N ALA A 114 -12.52 -2.23 -3.59
CA ALA A 114 -12.02 -3.52 -4.06
C ALA A 114 -10.55 -3.75 -3.69
N LYS A 115 -9.70 -2.73 -3.93
CA LYS A 115 -8.27 -2.74 -3.59
C LYS A 115 -8.04 -3.03 -2.12
N ASP A 116 -8.75 -2.31 -1.25
CA ASP A 116 -8.49 -2.41 0.18
C ASP A 116 -9.03 -3.70 0.79
N LEU A 117 -10.15 -4.25 0.28
CA LEU A 117 -10.62 -5.59 0.63
C LEU A 117 -9.61 -6.68 0.23
N ASN A 118 -9.07 -6.63 -0.99
CA ASN A 118 -8.06 -7.58 -1.45
C ASN A 118 -6.76 -7.48 -0.65
N LYS A 119 -6.26 -6.27 -0.41
CA LYS A 119 -5.04 -6.03 0.35
C LYS A 119 -5.14 -6.56 1.78
N MET A 120 -6.23 -6.25 2.46
CA MET A 120 -6.44 -6.66 3.84
C MET A 120 -6.58 -8.19 3.92
N SER A 121 -7.38 -8.79 3.04
CA SER A 121 -7.57 -10.24 2.98
C SER A 121 -6.25 -10.98 2.72
N ALA A 122 -5.48 -10.57 1.70
CA ALA A 122 -4.21 -11.20 1.38
C ALA A 122 -3.22 -11.16 2.54
N LYS A 123 -3.06 -10.01 3.19
CA LYS A 123 -2.11 -9.86 4.31
C LYS A 123 -2.53 -10.60 5.56
N SER A 124 -3.83 -10.60 5.88
CA SER A 124 -4.36 -11.33 7.02
C SER A 124 -4.26 -12.84 6.84
N THR A 125 -4.47 -13.34 5.62
CA THR A 125 -4.38 -14.77 5.32
C THR A 125 -2.98 -15.32 5.57
N ILE A 126 -1.91 -14.55 5.30
CA ILE A 126 -0.53 -15.00 5.55
C ILE A 126 -0.32 -15.40 7.02
N LYS A 127 -0.87 -14.62 7.97
CA LYS A 127 -0.77 -14.93 9.41
C LYS A 127 -1.29 -16.33 9.74
N LEU A 128 -2.37 -16.74 9.08
CA LEU A 128 -3.04 -18.02 9.33
C LEU A 128 -2.36 -19.22 8.64
N LEU A 129 -1.51 -18.95 7.66
CA LEU A 129 -0.82 -19.99 6.88
C LEU A 129 0.56 -20.31 7.42
N VAL A 130 1.13 -19.46 8.26
CA VAL A 130 2.48 -19.63 8.82
C VAL A 130 2.38 -20.02 10.29
N PRO A 131 3.03 -21.12 10.73
CA PRO A 131 3.10 -21.48 12.13
C PRO A 131 3.69 -20.36 13.00
N GLU A 132 3.21 -20.20 14.24
CA GLU A 132 3.66 -19.13 15.15
C GLU A 132 5.16 -19.18 15.45
N ALA A 133 5.74 -20.38 15.53
CA ALA A 133 7.17 -20.59 15.71
C ALA A 133 8.03 -20.16 14.51
N ALA A 134 7.45 -20.02 13.32
CA ALA A 134 8.17 -19.73 12.06
C ALA A 134 8.19 -18.24 11.69
N GLN A 135 8.56 -17.36 12.62
CA GLN A 135 8.53 -15.90 12.42
C GLN A 135 9.38 -15.40 11.25
N GLY A 136 10.53 -16.00 11.02
CA GLY A 136 11.37 -15.67 9.85
C GLY A 136 10.67 -15.98 8.52
N GLN A 137 9.87 -17.04 8.45
CA GLN A 137 9.05 -17.38 7.29
C GLN A 137 7.89 -16.39 7.13
N LEU A 138 7.24 -16.01 8.23
CA LEU A 138 6.18 -14.97 8.22
C LEU A 138 6.72 -13.67 7.63
N TYR A 139 7.90 -13.22 8.08
CA TYR A 139 8.49 -11.98 7.56
C TYR A 139 8.79 -12.09 6.06
N LYS A 140 9.40 -13.20 5.62
CA LYS A 140 9.69 -13.44 4.19
C LYS A 140 8.41 -13.37 3.33
N TRP A 141 7.34 -14.00 3.75
CA TRP A 141 6.08 -14.02 2.99
C TRP A 141 5.39 -12.65 2.97
N VAL A 142 5.38 -11.93 4.10
CA VAL A 142 4.84 -10.56 4.17
C VAL A 142 5.67 -9.59 3.31
N ALA A 143 6.98 -9.70 3.36
CA ALA A 143 7.88 -8.86 2.57
C ALA A 143 7.74 -9.14 1.07
N LEU A 144 7.67 -10.41 0.66
CA LEU A 144 7.44 -10.80 -0.72
C LEU A 144 6.10 -10.27 -1.23
N LEU A 145 5.01 -10.45 -0.48
CA LEU A 145 3.70 -9.95 -0.86
C LEU A 145 3.69 -8.40 -0.99
N THR A 146 4.34 -7.71 -0.05
CA THR A 146 4.35 -6.24 -0.02
C THR A 146 5.25 -5.67 -1.11
N GLY A 147 6.44 -6.24 -1.30
CA GLY A 147 7.39 -5.81 -2.32
C GLY A 147 6.88 -6.08 -3.73
N SER A 148 6.45 -7.31 -4.01
CA SER A 148 5.90 -7.68 -5.31
C SER A 148 4.67 -6.85 -5.69
N LYS A 149 3.80 -6.53 -4.74
CA LYS A 149 2.66 -5.63 -4.96
C LYS A 149 3.12 -4.26 -5.48
N ASN A 150 4.14 -3.65 -4.87
CA ASN A 150 4.59 -2.32 -5.28
C ASN A 150 5.29 -2.37 -6.64
N THR A 151 6.11 -3.39 -6.90
CA THR A 151 6.73 -3.64 -8.21
C THR A 151 5.65 -3.82 -9.29
N LEU A 152 4.65 -4.68 -9.06
CA LEU A 152 3.57 -4.93 -10.01
C LEU A 152 2.69 -3.69 -10.24
N LYS A 153 2.51 -2.84 -9.24
CA LYS A 153 1.81 -1.56 -9.42
C LYS A 153 2.56 -0.64 -10.39
N GLY A 154 3.88 -0.56 -10.27
CA GLY A 154 4.73 0.19 -11.21
C GLY A 154 4.68 -0.40 -12.63
N ILE A 155 4.79 -1.73 -12.76
CA ILE A 155 4.62 -2.43 -14.05
C ILE A 155 3.22 -2.16 -14.63
N GLY A 156 2.18 -2.17 -13.79
CA GLY A 156 0.81 -1.86 -14.19
C GLY A 156 0.70 -0.46 -14.82
N PHE A 157 1.42 0.54 -14.32
CA PHE A 157 1.40 1.88 -14.93
C PHE A 157 1.89 1.86 -16.38
N PHE A 158 3.00 1.17 -16.66
CA PHE A 158 3.47 1.00 -18.05
C PHE A 158 2.49 0.19 -18.90
N LEU A 159 1.93 -0.88 -18.33
CA LEU A 159 0.94 -1.71 -19.02
C LEU A 159 -0.32 -0.91 -19.39
N GLY A 160 -0.80 -0.04 -18.50
CA GLY A 160 -1.95 0.83 -18.77
C GLY A 160 -1.73 1.76 -19.98
N GLY A 161 -0.54 2.39 -20.05
CA GLY A 161 -0.16 3.21 -21.20
C GLY A 161 -0.02 2.40 -22.49
N LEU A 162 0.61 1.23 -22.40
CA LEU A 162 0.78 0.32 -23.54
C LEU A 162 -0.56 -0.16 -24.11
N LEU A 163 -1.46 -0.63 -23.25
CA LEU A 163 -2.79 -1.09 -23.65
C LEU A 163 -3.62 0.04 -24.27
N LEU A 164 -3.54 1.26 -23.71
CA LEU A 164 -4.22 2.42 -24.31
C LEU A 164 -3.77 2.68 -25.74
N THR A 165 -2.45 2.59 -25.98
CA THR A 165 -1.87 2.83 -27.30
C THR A 165 -2.22 1.74 -28.31
N TRP A 166 -2.26 0.45 -27.89
CA TRP A 166 -2.43 -0.67 -28.81
C TRP A 166 -3.89 -1.00 -29.13
N ILE A 167 -4.75 -0.97 -28.10
CA ILE A 167 -6.15 -1.45 -28.22
C ILE A 167 -7.18 -0.41 -27.75
N GLY A 168 -6.73 0.81 -27.45
CA GLY A 168 -7.58 1.89 -27.00
C GLY A 168 -8.16 1.69 -25.59
N PHE A 169 -8.95 2.67 -25.12
CA PHE A 169 -9.48 2.68 -23.76
C PHE A 169 -10.42 1.50 -23.49
N ALA A 170 -11.45 1.32 -24.31
CA ALA A 170 -12.44 0.25 -24.14
C ALA A 170 -11.81 -1.15 -24.25
N GLY A 171 -10.91 -1.35 -25.24
CA GLY A 171 -10.17 -2.61 -25.40
C GLY A 171 -9.31 -2.94 -24.18
N ALA A 172 -8.60 -1.96 -23.64
CA ALA A 172 -7.77 -2.12 -22.44
C ALA A 172 -8.62 -2.49 -21.20
N VAL A 173 -9.73 -1.79 -21.00
CA VAL A 173 -10.66 -2.09 -19.88
C VAL A 173 -11.26 -3.49 -20.03
N LEU A 174 -11.67 -3.88 -21.24
CA LEU A 174 -12.22 -5.21 -21.51
C LEU A 174 -11.18 -6.32 -21.28
N ALA A 175 -9.94 -6.12 -21.73
CA ALA A 175 -8.85 -7.08 -21.51
C ALA A 175 -8.56 -7.27 -20.00
N MET A 176 -8.51 -6.20 -19.25
CA MET A 176 -8.33 -6.25 -17.78
C MET A 176 -9.49 -6.94 -17.08
N ALA A 177 -10.74 -6.61 -17.45
CA ALA A 177 -11.96 -7.23 -16.90
C ALA A 177 -12.00 -8.73 -17.19
N SER A 178 -11.67 -9.14 -18.42
CA SER A 178 -11.65 -10.55 -18.83
C SER A 178 -10.59 -11.34 -18.06
N MET A 179 -9.37 -10.83 -17.97
CA MET A 179 -8.29 -11.45 -17.19
C MET A 179 -8.69 -11.60 -15.72
N LEU A 180 -9.25 -10.55 -15.13
CA LEU A 180 -9.63 -10.57 -13.72
C LEU A 180 -10.82 -11.50 -13.46
N THR A 181 -11.74 -11.66 -14.45
CA THR A 181 -12.85 -12.61 -14.36
C THR A 181 -12.33 -14.05 -14.32
N VAL A 182 -11.34 -14.41 -15.13
CA VAL A 182 -10.71 -15.75 -15.09
C VAL A 182 -10.07 -15.99 -13.72
N VAL A 183 -9.35 -15.00 -13.18
CA VAL A 183 -8.75 -15.09 -11.83
C VAL A 183 -9.84 -15.23 -10.75
N TRP A 184 -10.92 -14.48 -10.85
CA TRP A 184 -12.04 -14.52 -9.90
C TRP A 184 -12.74 -15.88 -9.90
N LEU A 185 -13.05 -16.44 -11.08
CA LEU A 185 -13.64 -17.78 -11.21
C LEU A 185 -12.73 -18.86 -10.65
N SER A 186 -11.43 -18.79 -10.96
CA SER A 186 -10.42 -19.69 -10.38
C SER A 186 -10.37 -19.57 -8.86
N SER A 187 -10.45 -18.36 -8.34
CA SER A 187 -10.48 -18.08 -6.89
C SER A 187 -11.70 -18.70 -6.21
N LEU A 188 -12.88 -18.59 -6.83
CA LEU A 188 -14.12 -19.18 -6.28
C LEU A 188 -14.05 -20.71 -6.18
N ILE A 189 -13.32 -21.36 -7.09
CA ILE A 189 -13.19 -22.81 -7.14
C ILE A 189 -12.13 -23.31 -6.15
N PHE A 190 -10.95 -22.67 -6.11
CA PHE A 190 -9.76 -23.23 -5.43
C PHE A 190 -9.50 -22.68 -4.04
N LEU A 191 -10.07 -21.51 -3.65
CA LEU A 191 -9.90 -20.98 -2.32
C LEU A 191 -10.89 -21.57 -1.31
N LYS A 192 -10.39 -21.91 -0.13
CA LYS A 192 -11.23 -22.40 0.99
C LYS A 192 -12.15 -21.28 1.48
N LYS A 193 -13.47 -21.59 1.65
CA LYS A 193 -14.50 -20.57 1.92
C LYS A 193 -14.35 -19.86 3.27
N ASP A 194 -13.99 -20.55 4.34
CA ASP A 194 -14.08 -20.03 5.72
C ASP A 194 -12.72 -19.67 6.34
N THR A 195 -11.67 -19.46 5.54
CA THR A 195 -10.35 -19.08 6.04
C THR A 195 -10.41 -17.72 6.76
N GLY A 196 -9.95 -17.67 8.01
CA GLY A 196 -9.83 -16.45 8.79
C GLY A 196 -11.15 -15.86 9.31
N LYS A 197 -12.23 -16.62 9.28
CA LYS A 197 -13.45 -16.27 9.98
C LYS A 197 -13.21 -16.39 11.48
N ALA A 198 -13.52 -15.31 12.23
CA ALA A 198 -13.36 -15.32 13.68
C ALA A 198 -14.32 -16.32 14.34
N THR A 199 -13.87 -16.98 15.41
CA THR A 199 -14.69 -17.91 16.20
C THR A 199 -15.73 -17.17 17.01
N PHE A 200 -15.43 -15.93 17.42
CA PHE A 200 -16.38 -15.03 18.09
C PHE A 200 -17.16 -14.19 17.07
N LYS A 201 -18.29 -13.62 17.48
CA LYS A 201 -19.05 -12.66 16.64
C LYS A 201 -18.49 -11.25 16.87
N PRO A 202 -17.67 -10.69 15.96
CA PRO A 202 -17.10 -9.37 16.16
C PRO A 202 -18.21 -8.32 16.31
N LYS A 203 -18.10 -7.48 17.35
CA LYS A 203 -18.97 -6.32 17.55
C LYS A 203 -18.33 -5.10 16.86
N PHE A 204 -19.16 -4.18 16.38
CA PHE A 204 -18.65 -2.97 15.72
C PHE A 204 -17.74 -2.13 16.64
N LYS A 205 -17.98 -2.14 17.96
CA LYS A 205 -17.12 -1.49 18.96
C LYS A 205 -15.67 -2.02 18.96
N GLU A 206 -15.46 -3.29 18.59
CA GLU A 206 -14.12 -3.92 18.57
C GLU A 206 -13.23 -3.41 17.42
N LEU A 207 -13.81 -2.65 16.49
CA LEU A 207 -13.03 -1.94 15.46
C LEU A 207 -12.02 -0.96 16.05
N PHE A 208 -12.39 -0.32 17.17
CA PHE A 208 -11.61 0.75 17.81
C PHE A 208 -10.88 0.30 19.07
N SER A 209 -11.28 -0.83 19.68
CA SER A 209 -10.62 -1.38 20.86
C SER A 209 -9.47 -2.29 20.45
N LYS A 210 -8.24 -1.76 20.48
CA LYS A 210 -7.03 -2.47 20.07
C LYS A 210 -6.05 -2.64 21.20
N SER A 211 -5.24 -3.70 21.12
CA SER A 211 -4.15 -3.91 22.05
C SER A 211 -3.11 -2.78 21.94
N ARG A 212 -2.36 -2.56 23.01
CA ARG A 212 -1.30 -1.52 23.04
C ARG A 212 -0.32 -1.63 21.87
N PRO A 213 0.22 -2.80 21.50
CA PRO A 213 1.12 -2.92 20.34
C PRO A 213 0.46 -2.52 19.01
N ILE A 214 -0.81 -2.88 18.80
CA ILE A 214 -1.55 -2.52 17.59
C ILE A 214 -1.75 -1.00 17.50
N ASN A 215 -2.09 -0.34 18.61
CA ASN A 215 -2.22 1.12 18.66
C ASN A 215 -0.89 1.81 18.36
N ILE A 216 0.22 1.37 18.99
CA ILE A 216 1.56 1.91 18.75
C ILE A 216 1.93 1.77 17.27
N LEU A 217 1.78 0.59 16.68
CA LEU A 217 2.08 0.34 15.28
C LEU A 217 1.19 1.16 14.33
N SER A 218 -0.08 1.37 14.69
CA SER A 218 -1.01 2.15 13.88
C SER A 218 -0.64 3.64 13.87
N VAL A 219 -0.31 4.21 15.03
CA VAL A 219 0.18 5.60 15.12
C VAL A 219 1.52 5.76 14.39
N ALA A 220 2.46 4.85 14.61
CA ALA A 220 3.74 4.88 13.92
C ALA A 220 3.57 4.79 12.39
N ARG A 221 2.64 3.95 11.92
CA ARG A 221 2.34 3.82 10.49
C ARG A 221 1.68 5.05 9.89
N PHE A 222 0.78 5.68 10.63
CA PHE A 222 0.17 6.96 10.26
C PHE A 222 1.26 8.02 10.02
N LEU A 223 2.17 8.18 10.98
CA LEU A 223 3.28 9.13 10.90
C LEU A 223 4.26 8.79 9.77
N LEU A 224 4.65 7.51 9.63
CA LEU A 224 5.58 7.04 8.60
C LEU A 224 5.09 7.34 7.19
N PHE A 225 3.80 7.10 6.91
CA PHE A 225 3.25 7.33 5.58
C PHE A 225 2.86 8.78 5.34
N GLY A 226 2.46 9.51 6.38
CA GLY A 226 2.31 10.96 6.34
C GLY A 226 3.64 11.65 5.99
N ALA A 227 4.73 11.23 6.63
CA ALA A 227 6.08 11.73 6.37
C ALA A 227 6.54 11.55 4.92
N ARG A 228 6.22 10.42 4.29
CA ARG A 228 6.51 10.22 2.86
C ARG A 228 5.66 11.15 2.00
N ASP A 229 4.35 11.13 2.23
CA ASP A 229 3.41 11.77 1.32
C ASP A 229 3.43 13.30 1.43
N VAL A 230 3.95 13.89 2.53
CA VAL A 230 4.08 15.35 2.69
C VAL A 230 5.00 16.00 1.66
N TRP A 231 5.93 15.27 1.05
CA TRP A 231 6.79 15.81 0.01
C TRP A 231 6.74 15.01 -1.31
N PHE A 232 6.37 13.72 -1.28
CA PHE A 232 6.46 12.82 -2.43
C PHE A 232 5.28 12.93 -3.40
N VAL A 233 4.04 13.16 -2.92
CA VAL A 233 2.83 12.97 -3.74
C VAL A 233 2.51 14.18 -4.61
N VAL A 234 2.66 15.40 -4.09
CA VAL A 234 2.35 16.65 -4.79
C VAL A 234 3.62 17.50 -4.94
N ALA A 235 4.31 17.76 -3.84
CA ALA A 235 5.45 18.67 -3.83
C ALA A 235 6.58 18.23 -4.78
N LEU A 236 6.99 16.95 -4.73
CA LEU A 236 8.07 16.42 -5.57
C LEU A 236 7.75 16.49 -7.07
N PRO A 237 6.61 15.98 -7.58
CA PRO A 237 6.28 16.12 -9.01
C PRO A 237 6.26 17.56 -9.50
N VAL A 238 5.67 18.49 -8.71
CA VAL A 238 5.62 19.90 -9.05
C VAL A 238 7.02 20.51 -9.06
N PHE A 239 7.85 20.15 -8.06
CA PHE A 239 9.24 20.62 -7.98
C PHE A 239 10.07 20.13 -9.17
N LEU A 240 9.97 18.87 -9.57
CA LEU A 240 10.67 18.30 -10.74
C LEU A 240 10.26 19.02 -12.03
N ALA A 241 8.98 19.28 -12.22
CA ALA A 241 8.47 19.98 -13.39
C ALA A 241 8.89 21.45 -13.41
N SER A 242 8.80 22.17 -12.29
CA SER A 242 9.04 23.62 -12.22
C SER A 242 10.52 23.99 -12.09
N GLN A 243 11.35 23.22 -11.38
CA GLN A 243 12.75 23.53 -11.12
C GLN A 243 13.72 22.81 -12.06
N LEU A 244 13.39 21.59 -12.50
CA LEU A 244 14.22 20.82 -13.42
C LEU A 244 13.69 20.86 -14.87
N ASN A 245 12.55 21.52 -15.10
CA ASN A 245 11.88 21.59 -16.40
C ASN A 245 11.60 20.20 -17.02
N TRP A 246 11.36 19.20 -16.15
CA TRP A 246 10.99 17.86 -16.60
C TRP A 246 9.56 17.87 -17.13
N ASP A 247 9.35 17.23 -18.27
CA ASP A 247 8.02 17.02 -18.80
C ASP A 247 7.23 15.96 -17.99
N HIS A 248 5.95 15.87 -18.24
CA HIS A 248 5.07 14.94 -17.51
C HIS A 248 5.49 13.47 -17.67
N TRP A 249 6.07 13.11 -18.83
CA TRP A 249 6.53 11.76 -19.09
C TRP A 249 7.81 11.44 -18.30
N GLN A 250 8.74 12.36 -18.22
CA GLN A 250 9.97 12.22 -17.43
C GLN A 250 9.65 12.07 -15.93
N VAL A 251 8.80 12.95 -15.39
CA VAL A 251 8.34 12.86 -13.99
C VAL A 251 7.62 11.54 -13.73
N GLY A 252 6.65 11.16 -14.57
CA GLY A 252 5.89 9.94 -14.43
C GLY A 252 6.74 8.68 -14.48
N SER A 253 7.65 8.59 -15.46
CA SER A 253 8.56 7.46 -15.63
C SER A 253 9.54 7.33 -14.46
N PHE A 254 10.11 8.44 -14.00
CA PHE A 254 11.02 8.46 -12.85
C PHE A 254 10.35 7.95 -11.59
N LEU A 255 9.15 8.44 -11.27
CA LEU A 255 8.40 7.99 -10.10
C LEU A 255 7.94 6.53 -10.23
N ALA A 256 7.57 6.07 -11.42
CA ALA A 256 7.20 4.68 -11.66
C ALA A 256 8.41 3.74 -11.44
N LEU A 257 9.58 4.09 -11.97
CA LEU A 257 10.82 3.35 -11.75
C LEU A 257 11.22 3.33 -10.27
N TRP A 258 11.06 4.46 -9.59
CA TRP A 258 11.29 4.54 -8.14
C TRP A 258 10.36 3.59 -7.36
N ILE A 259 9.07 3.53 -7.71
CA ILE A 259 8.10 2.61 -7.06
C ILE A 259 8.47 1.15 -7.33
N ILE A 260 8.96 0.81 -8.53
CA ILE A 260 9.43 -0.54 -8.86
C ILE A 260 10.65 -0.89 -7.99
N GLY A 261 11.66 -0.02 -7.96
CA GLY A 261 12.87 -0.19 -7.15
C GLY A 261 12.55 -0.33 -5.65
N TYR A 262 11.68 0.54 -5.16
CA TYR A 262 11.14 0.45 -3.80
C TYR A 262 10.49 -0.91 -3.50
N GLY A 263 9.69 -1.44 -4.42
CA GLY A 263 9.07 -2.75 -4.29
C GLY A 263 10.09 -3.90 -4.25
N VAL A 264 11.12 -3.83 -5.09
CA VAL A 264 12.23 -4.80 -5.11
C VAL A 264 12.95 -4.80 -3.77
N VAL A 265 13.36 -3.62 -3.27
CA VAL A 265 14.03 -3.50 -1.96
C VAL A 265 13.16 -4.06 -0.83
N GLN A 266 11.84 -3.82 -0.85
CA GLN A 266 10.93 -4.39 0.14
C GLN A 266 10.95 -5.93 0.15
N GLY A 267 11.02 -6.56 -1.03
CA GLY A 267 11.12 -8.01 -1.15
C GLY A 267 12.40 -8.58 -0.52
N PHE A 268 13.50 -7.83 -0.60
CA PHE A 268 14.80 -8.20 -0.02
C PHE A 268 14.98 -7.74 1.44
N ALA A 269 14.08 -6.94 2.01
CA ALA A 269 14.20 -6.41 3.36
C ALA A 269 14.51 -7.47 4.45
N PRO A 270 13.94 -8.69 4.43
CA PRO A 270 14.30 -9.73 5.41
C PRO A 270 15.78 -10.12 5.41
N ARG A 271 16.43 -10.06 4.24
CA ARG A 271 17.88 -10.35 4.12
C ARG A 271 18.72 -9.19 4.63
N LEU A 272 18.27 -7.95 4.43
CA LEU A 272 18.98 -6.74 4.83
C LEU A 272 18.89 -6.49 6.34
N THR A 273 17.80 -6.91 6.97
CA THR A 273 17.56 -6.69 8.40
C THR A 273 18.04 -7.82 9.28
N SER A 274 18.49 -8.99 8.71
CA SER A 274 18.99 -10.17 9.44
C SER A 274 18.08 -10.59 10.61
N ILE A 275 16.77 -10.40 10.49
CA ILE A 275 15.82 -10.79 11.53
C ILE A 275 15.71 -12.31 11.54
N THR A 276 16.49 -12.93 12.42
CA THR A 276 16.27 -14.26 12.96
C THR A 276 15.30 -14.15 14.14
N ALA A 277 14.51 -15.18 14.36
CA ALA A 277 13.30 -15.26 15.20
C ALA A 277 13.39 -14.77 16.67
N THR A 278 14.44 -14.09 17.13
CA THR A 278 14.69 -13.76 18.53
C THR A 278 14.83 -12.25 18.80
N HIS A 279 14.05 -11.79 19.74
CA HIS A 279 14.22 -10.67 20.72
C HIS A 279 14.57 -9.23 20.26
N ARG A 280 14.86 -8.91 18.98
CA ARG A 280 15.36 -7.56 18.59
C ARG A 280 14.61 -6.86 17.47
N THR A 281 13.40 -7.28 17.12
CA THR A 281 12.69 -6.71 15.96
C THR A 281 12.27 -5.26 16.20
N SER A 282 11.93 -4.90 17.44
CA SER A 282 11.62 -3.52 17.83
C SER A 282 12.84 -2.61 17.68
N ASN A 283 14.02 -3.07 18.17
CA ASN A 283 15.27 -2.31 18.07
C ASN A 283 15.70 -2.12 16.60
N GLN A 284 15.48 -3.10 15.76
CA GLN A 284 15.71 -2.99 14.31
C GLN A 284 14.80 -1.92 13.69
N ALA A 285 13.52 -1.88 14.06
CA ALA A 285 12.59 -0.87 13.56
C ALA A 285 12.98 0.54 14.00
N VAL A 286 13.46 0.70 15.24
CA VAL A 286 13.99 1.98 15.75
C VAL A 286 15.26 2.39 15.01
N MET A 287 16.22 1.48 14.84
CA MET A 287 17.48 1.76 14.14
C MET A 287 17.23 2.20 12.69
N TRP A 288 16.47 1.42 11.94
CA TRP A 288 16.13 1.75 10.54
C TRP A 288 15.26 3.01 10.46
N GLY A 289 14.40 3.27 11.45
CA GLY A 289 13.60 4.49 11.57
C GLY A 289 14.48 5.72 11.80
N ALA A 290 15.48 5.64 12.66
CA ALA A 290 16.44 6.72 12.89
C ALA A 290 17.26 7.05 11.65
N LEU A 291 17.75 6.03 10.93
CA LEU A 291 18.44 6.21 9.65
C LEU A 291 17.52 6.85 8.60
N LEU A 292 16.27 6.42 8.53
CA LEU A 292 15.29 7.00 7.62
C LEU A 292 15.00 8.47 7.96
N THR A 293 14.95 8.83 9.23
CA THR A 293 14.73 10.22 9.67
C THR A 293 15.81 11.16 9.14
N LEU A 294 17.05 10.69 9.09
CA LEU A 294 18.17 11.51 8.58
C LEU A 294 18.05 11.79 7.07
N SER A 295 17.45 10.89 6.27
CA SER A 295 17.48 11.00 4.81
C SER A 295 16.79 12.26 4.25
N PRO A 296 15.56 12.66 4.63
CA PRO A 296 14.97 13.90 4.15
C PRO A 296 15.65 15.15 4.74
N LEU A 297 16.20 15.06 5.96
CA LEU A 297 16.93 16.17 6.55
C LEU A 297 18.26 16.43 5.86
N LEU A 298 19.00 15.37 5.50
CA LEU A 298 20.23 15.50 4.69
C LEU A 298 19.93 16.06 3.30
N LEU A 299 18.84 15.63 2.68
CA LEU A 299 18.40 16.19 1.40
C LEU A 299 18.03 17.67 1.55
N ALA A 300 17.33 18.07 2.62
CA ALA A 300 17.01 19.46 2.89
C ALA A 300 18.27 20.31 3.08
N VAL A 301 19.26 19.80 3.83
CA VAL A 301 20.56 20.49 4.00
C VAL A 301 21.30 20.61 2.68
N ALA A 302 21.33 19.57 1.86
CA ALA A 302 21.99 19.61 0.54
C ALA A 302 21.36 20.66 -0.38
N LEU A 303 20.02 20.75 -0.41
CA LEU A 303 19.32 21.77 -1.19
C LEU A 303 19.53 23.18 -0.64
N TRP A 304 19.60 23.34 0.68
CA TRP A 304 19.86 24.63 1.34
C TRP A 304 21.28 25.11 1.07
N GLN A 305 22.24 24.19 0.97
CA GLN A 305 23.65 24.51 0.62
C GLN A 305 23.91 24.63 -0.88
N GLU A 306 22.86 24.74 -1.69
CA GLU A 306 22.93 24.94 -3.12
C GLU A 306 23.71 23.83 -3.88
N VAL A 307 23.74 22.61 -3.33
CA VAL A 307 24.26 21.44 -4.06
C VAL A 307 23.46 21.29 -5.36
N PRO A 308 24.07 20.89 -6.49
CA PRO A 308 23.35 20.71 -7.74
C PRO A 308 22.07 19.90 -7.58
N ILE A 309 20.92 20.50 -7.93
CA ILE A 309 19.58 20.01 -7.58
C ILE A 309 19.34 18.61 -8.12
N THR A 310 19.67 18.35 -9.39
CA THR A 310 19.38 17.06 -10.04
C THR A 310 20.05 15.88 -9.33
N PRO A 311 21.38 15.84 -9.10
CA PRO A 311 22.00 14.74 -8.37
C PRO A 311 21.54 14.67 -6.91
N ALA A 312 21.32 15.80 -6.24
CA ALA A 312 20.83 15.81 -4.86
C ALA A 312 19.47 15.12 -4.75
N ILE A 313 18.53 15.43 -5.63
CA ILE A 313 17.20 14.80 -5.66
C ILE A 313 17.29 13.32 -6.02
N ILE A 314 18.07 12.93 -7.03
CA ILE A 314 18.18 11.52 -7.45
C ILE A 314 18.77 10.67 -6.33
N VAL A 315 19.91 11.10 -5.75
CA VAL A 315 20.58 10.37 -4.66
C VAL A 315 19.74 10.39 -3.39
N GLY A 316 19.20 11.55 -3.01
CA GLY A 316 18.35 11.68 -1.82
C GLY A 316 17.10 10.82 -1.91
N LEU A 317 16.43 10.79 -3.08
CA LEU A 317 15.25 9.97 -3.30
C LEU A 317 15.59 8.46 -3.32
N ALA A 318 16.74 8.07 -3.90
CA ALA A 318 17.20 6.68 -3.86
C ALA A 318 17.49 6.21 -2.43
N LEU A 319 18.20 7.01 -1.64
CA LEU A 319 18.48 6.74 -0.23
C LEU A 319 17.19 6.67 0.60
N PHE A 320 16.32 7.67 0.45
CA PHE A 320 15.01 7.66 1.11
C PHE A 320 14.20 6.42 0.73
N GLY A 321 14.15 6.07 -0.56
CA GLY A 321 13.43 4.91 -1.06
C GLY A 321 13.92 3.60 -0.47
N LEU A 322 15.24 3.40 -0.40
CA LEU A 322 15.87 2.24 0.23
C LEU A 322 15.47 2.11 1.71
N LEU A 323 15.69 3.16 2.49
CA LEU A 323 15.42 3.16 3.93
C LEU A 323 13.93 3.05 4.24
N PHE A 324 13.08 3.75 3.45
CA PHE A 324 11.63 3.69 3.60
C PHE A 324 11.08 2.31 3.23
N ALA A 325 11.64 1.64 2.21
CA ALA A 325 11.25 0.29 1.82
C ALA A 325 11.48 -0.71 2.95
N ILE A 326 12.66 -0.66 3.59
CA ILE A 326 13.00 -1.51 4.73
C ILE A 326 12.07 -1.25 5.92
N ASN A 327 11.88 0.03 6.32
CA ASN A 327 10.98 0.39 7.40
C ASN A 327 9.53 -0.05 7.13
N SER A 328 9.03 0.21 5.93
CA SER A 328 7.68 -0.19 5.56
C SER A 328 7.48 -1.70 5.56
N SER A 329 8.52 -2.48 5.21
CA SER A 329 8.50 -3.93 5.29
C SER A 329 8.50 -4.42 6.73
N LEU A 330 9.34 -3.84 7.59
CA LEU A 330 9.38 -4.12 9.03
C LEU A 330 8.03 -3.85 9.70
N HIS A 331 7.45 -2.68 9.49
CA HIS A 331 6.14 -2.35 10.02
C HIS A 331 5.03 -3.29 9.51
N SER A 332 5.10 -3.71 8.24
CA SER A 332 4.14 -4.66 7.67
C SER A 332 4.28 -6.06 8.27
N TYR A 333 5.49 -6.46 8.65
CA TYR A 333 5.74 -7.70 9.39
C TYR A 333 5.24 -7.58 10.84
N LEU A 334 5.61 -6.51 11.54
CA LEU A 334 5.27 -6.30 12.95
C LEU A 334 3.75 -6.32 13.18
N ILE A 335 2.96 -5.62 12.36
CA ILE A 335 1.49 -5.64 12.52
C ILE A 335 0.93 -7.04 12.39
N VAL A 336 1.36 -7.83 11.42
CA VAL A 336 0.90 -9.20 11.24
C VAL A 336 1.39 -10.09 12.39
N SER A 337 2.62 -9.87 12.88
CA SER A 337 3.21 -10.62 14.00
C SER A 337 2.47 -10.39 15.31
N TYR A 338 2.13 -9.12 15.66
CA TYR A 338 1.42 -8.76 16.90
C TYR A 338 -0.10 -8.97 16.83
N SER A 339 -0.68 -9.12 15.63
CA SER A 339 -2.12 -9.39 15.48
C SER A 339 -2.49 -10.73 16.08
N ARG A 340 -3.69 -10.80 16.67
CA ARG A 340 -4.27 -12.05 17.17
C ARG A 340 -4.58 -12.98 15.99
N ALA A 341 -4.38 -14.28 16.15
CA ALA A 341 -4.74 -15.26 15.12
C ALA A 341 -6.26 -15.26 14.87
N ASP A 342 -7.06 -15.23 15.94
CA ASP A 342 -8.50 -15.07 15.83
C ASP A 342 -8.87 -13.59 15.66
N GLY A 343 -9.49 -13.26 14.53
CA GLY A 343 -9.85 -11.88 14.19
C GLY A 343 -8.68 -11.02 13.67
N VAL A 344 -7.63 -11.63 13.12
CA VAL A 344 -6.44 -10.94 12.58
C VAL A 344 -6.79 -9.77 11.65
N SER A 345 -7.85 -9.88 10.86
CA SER A 345 -8.29 -8.84 9.93
C SER A 345 -8.77 -7.56 10.63
N LEU A 346 -9.26 -7.64 11.86
CA LEU A 346 -9.65 -6.47 12.65
C LEU A 346 -8.44 -5.60 13.01
N ASP A 347 -7.34 -6.23 13.40
CA ASP A 347 -6.10 -5.54 13.77
C ASP A 347 -5.40 -4.98 12.54
N VAL A 348 -5.28 -5.80 11.51
CA VAL A 348 -4.68 -5.41 10.21
C VAL A 348 -5.51 -4.31 9.53
N GLY A 349 -6.84 -4.39 9.60
CA GLY A 349 -7.76 -3.38 9.06
C GLY A 349 -7.59 -2.02 9.74
N PHE A 350 -7.55 -1.99 11.08
CA PHE A 350 -7.32 -0.77 11.86
C PHE A 350 -5.97 -0.12 11.54
N TYR A 351 -4.91 -0.92 11.46
CA TYR A 351 -3.59 -0.45 11.07
C TYR A 351 -3.55 0.15 9.65
N TYR A 352 -4.24 -0.47 8.69
CA TYR A 352 -4.28 0.07 7.32
C TYR A 352 -5.24 1.26 7.18
N MET A 353 -6.23 1.39 8.03
CA MET A 353 -7.02 2.62 8.16
C MET A 353 -6.11 3.79 8.60
N ALA A 354 -5.29 3.59 9.64
CA ALA A 354 -4.32 4.59 10.09
C ALA A 354 -3.29 4.92 8.99
N ASN A 355 -2.81 3.92 8.25
CA ASN A 355 -1.95 4.13 7.08
C ASN A 355 -2.62 5.02 6.00
N ALA A 356 -3.89 4.79 5.70
CA ALA A 356 -4.61 5.56 4.69
C ALA A 356 -4.87 6.99 5.18
N ALA A 357 -5.22 7.17 6.46
CA ALA A 357 -5.40 8.48 7.07
C ALA A 357 -4.09 9.29 7.10
N GLY A 358 -2.95 8.65 7.43
CA GLY A 358 -1.62 9.28 7.35
C GLY A 358 -1.26 9.75 5.95
N ARG A 359 -1.55 8.92 4.94
CA ARG A 359 -1.36 9.30 3.53
C ARG A 359 -2.23 10.48 3.12
N LEU A 360 -3.50 10.47 3.50
CA LEU A 360 -4.42 11.57 3.21
C LEU A 360 -3.92 12.89 3.83
N LEU A 361 -3.55 12.86 5.12
CA LEU A 361 -2.96 14.02 5.80
C LEU A 361 -1.68 14.49 5.10
N GLY A 362 -0.76 13.56 4.80
CA GLY A 362 0.49 13.86 4.09
C GLY A 362 0.26 14.50 2.73
N THR A 363 -0.71 14.02 1.96
CA THR A 363 -1.07 14.58 0.65
C THR A 363 -1.61 16.01 0.77
N VAL A 364 -2.50 16.28 1.74
CA VAL A 364 -3.01 17.63 2.01
C VAL A 364 -1.88 18.57 2.42
N LEU A 365 -1.05 18.13 3.37
CA LEU A 365 0.11 18.91 3.82
C LEU A 365 1.11 19.15 2.67
N SER A 366 1.30 18.17 1.77
CA SER A 366 2.19 18.30 0.61
C SER A 366 1.83 19.51 -0.26
N GLY A 367 0.57 19.63 -0.63
CA GLY A 367 0.12 20.78 -1.43
C GLY A 367 0.20 22.09 -0.67
N TRP A 368 -0.32 22.12 0.56
CA TRP A 368 -0.37 23.34 1.36
C TRP A 368 1.01 23.85 1.76
N VAL A 369 1.86 22.99 2.35
CA VAL A 369 3.20 23.39 2.81
C VAL A 369 4.10 23.76 1.63
N TYR A 370 4.03 23.01 0.54
CA TYR A 370 4.83 23.33 -0.65
C TYR A 370 4.48 24.71 -1.22
N GLN A 371 3.20 25.03 -1.30
CA GLN A 371 2.74 26.33 -1.79
C GLN A 371 3.18 27.50 -0.90
N GLN A 372 3.24 27.31 0.43
CA GLN A 372 3.60 28.37 1.38
C GLN A 372 5.11 28.51 1.58
N SER A 373 5.84 27.40 1.59
CA SER A 373 7.21 27.35 2.11
C SER A 373 8.16 26.47 1.27
N GLY A 374 7.70 25.94 0.16
CA GLY A 374 8.50 25.16 -0.78
C GLY A 374 8.88 23.76 -0.28
N ILE A 375 9.75 23.09 -1.07
CA ILE A 375 10.16 21.70 -0.86
C ILE A 375 10.97 21.50 0.43
N LEU A 376 11.76 22.48 0.85
CA LEU A 376 12.59 22.41 2.07
C LEU A 376 11.73 22.22 3.32
N ALA A 377 10.65 22.99 3.45
CA ALA A 377 9.71 22.84 4.57
C ALA A 377 9.03 21.47 4.57
N CYS A 378 8.65 20.95 3.39
CA CYS A 378 8.10 19.61 3.27
C CYS A 378 9.07 18.53 3.75
N LEU A 379 10.37 18.64 3.40
CA LEU A 379 11.42 17.70 3.82
C LEU A 379 11.68 17.77 5.34
N VAL A 380 11.69 18.97 5.93
CA VAL A 380 11.84 19.14 7.38
C VAL A 380 10.65 18.52 8.13
N ILE A 381 9.42 18.79 7.69
CA ILE A 381 8.21 18.17 8.27
C ILE A 381 8.25 16.65 8.12
N SER A 382 8.72 16.14 6.99
CA SER A 382 8.95 14.69 6.78
C SER A 382 9.90 14.14 7.85
N GLY A 383 11.04 14.80 8.10
CA GLY A 383 12.00 14.43 9.14
C GLY A 383 11.36 14.39 10.54
N ILE A 384 10.58 15.41 10.89
CA ILE A 384 9.89 15.49 12.19
C ILE A 384 8.90 14.32 12.34
N LEU A 385 8.07 14.07 11.35
CA LEU A 385 7.09 12.97 11.38
C LEU A 385 7.78 11.60 11.47
N LEU A 386 8.93 11.41 10.81
CA LEU A 386 9.73 10.18 10.89
C LEU A 386 10.37 10.01 12.27
N ALA A 387 10.88 11.08 12.87
CA ALA A 387 11.41 11.06 14.23
C ALA A 387 10.31 10.64 15.23
N LEU A 388 9.12 11.24 15.13
CA LEU A 388 7.96 10.88 15.96
C LEU A 388 7.54 9.42 15.73
N SER A 389 7.51 8.95 14.47
CA SER A 389 7.22 7.55 14.15
C SER A 389 8.22 6.60 14.82
N THR A 390 9.50 6.93 14.79
CA THR A 390 10.59 6.15 15.39
C THR A 390 10.48 6.10 16.93
N LEU A 391 10.18 7.24 17.57
CA LEU A 391 9.96 7.31 19.01
C LEU A 391 8.75 6.48 19.45
N VAL A 392 7.67 6.51 18.67
CA VAL A 392 6.46 5.71 18.94
C VAL A 392 6.75 4.22 18.81
N VAL A 393 7.47 3.78 17.76
CA VAL A 393 7.88 2.37 17.59
C VAL A 393 8.76 1.89 18.74
N GLY A 394 9.61 2.75 19.29
CA GLY A 394 10.45 2.42 20.44
C GLY A 394 9.67 2.04 21.71
N GLN A 395 8.36 2.34 21.76
CA GLN A 395 7.48 1.96 22.88
C GLN A 395 6.83 0.57 22.72
N LEU A 396 7.18 -0.18 21.66
CA LEU A 396 6.66 -1.53 21.46
C LEU A 396 7.17 -2.45 22.59
N PRO A 397 6.26 -3.19 23.25
CA PRO A 397 6.67 -4.16 24.26
C PRO A 397 7.46 -5.30 23.63
N GLU A 398 8.40 -5.88 24.38
CA GLU A 398 9.06 -7.10 23.95
C GLU A 398 8.05 -8.25 23.82
N ARG A 399 8.18 -9.03 22.76
CA ARG A 399 7.19 -10.06 22.42
C ARG A 399 7.05 -11.17 23.47
N SER A 400 8.11 -11.50 24.19
CA SER A 400 8.09 -12.46 25.31
C SER A 400 7.15 -12.03 26.45
N ALA A 401 7.00 -10.71 26.68
CA ALA A 401 6.12 -10.19 27.72
C ALA A 401 4.61 -10.28 27.34
N VAL A 402 4.29 -10.33 26.04
CA VAL A 402 2.90 -10.38 25.57
C VAL A 402 2.32 -11.80 25.70
N LEU A 403 3.12 -12.84 25.51
CA LEU A 403 2.67 -14.24 25.60
C LEU A 403 2.38 -14.67 27.05
N THR A 404 3.07 -14.07 28.03
CA THR A 404 2.85 -14.34 29.47
C THR A 404 1.67 -13.62 30.08
N SER A 405 1.17 -12.54 29.47
CA SER A 405 0.02 -11.74 29.96
C SER A 405 -1.34 -12.20 29.43
N THR A 406 -1.39 -13.11 28.46
CA THR A 406 -2.63 -13.69 27.92
C THR A 406 -3.04 -14.99 28.59
N ASP A 407 -2.20 -15.54 29.46
CA ASP A 407 -2.47 -16.76 30.25
C ASP A 407 -2.89 -16.46 31.73
N GLN A 408 -3.18 -15.22 32.07
CA GLN A 408 -3.78 -14.77 33.30
C GLN A 408 -5.15 -14.13 33.01
#